data_65ecbfb56ea4c22dde36cc24f572dcc0
#
_entry.id   65ecbfb56ea4c22dde36cc24f572dcc0
#
_cell.length_a   1.000
_cell.length_b   1.000
_cell.length_c   1.000
_cell.angle_alpha   90.00
_cell.angle_beta   90.00
_cell.angle_gamma   90.00
#
_symmetry.space_group_name_H-M   'P 1'
#
loop_
_entity.id
_entity.type
_entity.pdbx_description
1 polymer ?
#
loop_
_entity_poly.entity_id
_entity_poly.type
_entity_poly.pdbx_seq_one_letter_code
_entity_poly.pdbx_strand_id
1 'polypeptide(L)'
;MLEKQDRFSRYDPGKFRRRFRVLMWIVIVSLSLLTSRIWYLQVVKGDELRSQSENNRVRIHEVKALRGIIRDIHGKAIVENQPSYDISVVPGAVKNVGDVIRVLEAIYGNQGMEFRRDVSVSEKNRPFIPFKLAKNVSWEELALVETHSLDLPGVVVDVVPVRKYLGGEMTAHVLGYVGEVSPEDLNGDQTGTLKPGDRIGKSGIEKYLDEYLRGENGGEYIEVNAVGRKVKTLRRVEPIPGHDVTLTIDAELQKVAWEAMDGKVGSVVAMDPRDGAIRVMVSRPAFDPNLFNKGMHPDAWKKLATDPMRPMENKALSGQYPPGSTFKIVVAAAGLGEGIITPETTFYCNGLFRLGNHEFKCWQKKGHGRINLHKAIVESCDVYFYNVGKMVGVDKLAEYARAFGFGAPTGVSLPGERCGLIPTGEWKLRKTGEPWRPGDTISISIGQG
;
A
#
# COMPACT_ATOMS: atom_id res chain seq x y z
N MET A 1 52.63 -21.20 -99.47
CA MET A 1 53.30 -20.13 -98.75
C MET A 1 52.27 -19.51 -97.78
N LEU A 2 52.27 -19.91 -96.51
CA LEU A 2 51.51 -19.25 -95.46
C LEU A 2 52.33 -19.43 -94.21
N GLU A 3 52.98 -18.35 -93.78
CA GLU A 3 53.75 -18.22 -92.58
C GLU A 3 52.76 -18.09 -91.39
N LYS A 4 52.70 -19.10 -90.53
CA LYS A 4 52.01 -19.00 -89.23
C LYS A 4 52.94 -18.30 -88.25
N GLN A 5 52.67 -17.06 -87.94
CA GLN A 5 53.31 -16.34 -86.80
C GLN A 5 52.88 -16.96 -85.48
N ASP A 6 53.81 -17.62 -84.82
CA ASP A 6 53.74 -18.06 -83.43
C ASP A 6 53.78 -16.86 -82.50
N ARG A 7 52.61 -16.50 -81.93
CA ARG A 7 52.47 -15.52 -80.80
C ARG A 7 52.48 -16.27 -79.50
N PHE A 8 53.52 -16.95 -79.13
CA PHE A 8 53.76 -17.30 -77.73
C PHE A 8 54.54 -16.16 -77.06
N SER A 9 53.85 -15.29 -76.31
CA SER A 9 54.50 -14.29 -75.52
C SER A 9 55.42 -14.98 -74.51
N ARG A 10 56.70 -14.62 -74.55
CA ARG A 10 57.72 -15.13 -73.63
C ARG A 10 57.23 -14.91 -72.15
N TYR A 11 56.93 -16.03 -71.48
CA TYR A 11 56.60 -16.10 -70.08
C TYR A 11 57.81 -15.61 -69.29
N ASP A 12 57.71 -14.41 -68.69
CA ASP A 12 58.76 -13.85 -67.83
C ASP A 12 58.59 -14.34 -66.39
N PRO A 13 59.31 -15.35 -65.92
CA PRO A 13 59.20 -15.95 -64.64
C PRO A 13 59.52 -14.96 -63.49
N GLY A 14 60.26 -13.87 -63.77
CA GLY A 14 60.65 -12.87 -62.80
C GLY A 14 59.48 -11.98 -62.36
N LYS A 15 58.60 -11.57 -63.28
CA LYS A 15 57.39 -10.77 -62.98
C LYS A 15 56.39 -11.57 -62.24
N PHE A 16 56.27 -12.87 -62.49
CA PHE A 16 55.34 -13.75 -61.76
C PHE A 16 55.81 -13.99 -60.30
N ARG A 17 57.13 -14.22 -60.09
CA ARG A 17 57.73 -14.40 -58.80
C ARG A 17 57.63 -13.14 -57.93
N ARG A 18 57.66 -11.95 -58.52
CA ARG A 18 57.46 -10.68 -57.76
C ARG A 18 56.00 -10.50 -57.32
N ARG A 19 55.05 -10.76 -58.21
CA ARG A 19 53.62 -10.71 -57.92
C ARG A 19 53.23 -11.74 -56.83
N PHE A 20 53.80 -12.96 -56.98
CA PHE A 20 53.53 -14.01 -55.97
C PHE A 20 54.11 -13.67 -54.62
N ARG A 21 55.32 -13.10 -54.54
CA ARG A 21 55.85 -12.59 -53.24
C ARG A 21 54.99 -11.47 -52.62
N VAL A 22 54.49 -10.54 -53.40
CA VAL A 22 53.60 -9.50 -52.97
C VAL A 22 52.31 -10.09 -52.40
N LEU A 23 51.68 -11.02 -53.14
CA LEU A 23 50.49 -11.74 -52.69
C LEU A 23 50.75 -12.50 -51.36
N MET A 24 51.89 -13.21 -51.30
CA MET A 24 52.31 -13.95 -50.12
C MET A 24 52.47 -13.02 -48.91
N TRP A 25 53.08 -11.84 -49.07
CA TRP A 25 53.20 -10.85 -48.02
C TRP A 25 51.84 -10.28 -47.58
N ILE A 26 50.93 -10.01 -48.50
CA ILE A 26 49.55 -9.57 -48.18
C ILE A 26 48.84 -10.63 -47.34
N VAL A 27 48.93 -11.89 -47.69
CA VAL A 27 48.33 -13.00 -46.93
C VAL A 27 48.95 -13.11 -45.54
N ILE A 28 50.32 -13.06 -45.44
CA ILE A 28 51.01 -13.13 -44.13
C ILE A 28 50.59 -11.95 -43.23
N VAL A 29 50.59 -10.73 -43.77
CA VAL A 29 50.17 -9.53 -43.00
C VAL A 29 48.72 -9.64 -42.58
N SER A 30 47.80 -10.07 -43.45
CA SER A 30 46.40 -10.27 -43.12
C SER A 30 46.20 -11.33 -42.02
N LEU A 31 46.90 -12.48 -42.14
CA LEU A 31 46.88 -13.53 -41.11
C LEU A 31 47.44 -13.04 -39.77
N SER A 32 48.56 -12.30 -39.80
CA SER A 32 49.16 -11.73 -38.60
C SER A 32 48.23 -10.73 -37.90
N LEU A 33 47.53 -9.88 -38.66
CA LEU A 33 46.52 -8.97 -38.11
C LEU A 33 45.34 -9.74 -37.51
N LEU A 34 44.84 -10.77 -38.17
CA LEU A 34 43.78 -11.61 -37.65
C LEU A 34 44.21 -12.34 -36.37
N THR A 35 45.41 -12.93 -36.35
CA THR A 35 45.96 -13.64 -35.21
C THR A 35 46.15 -12.67 -34.02
N SER A 36 46.70 -11.48 -34.28
CA SER A 36 46.87 -10.44 -33.26
C SER A 36 45.50 -9.99 -32.68
N ARG A 37 44.50 -9.87 -33.56
CA ARG A 37 43.12 -9.52 -33.10
C ARG A 37 42.49 -10.63 -32.28
N ILE A 38 42.64 -11.88 -32.67
CA ILE A 38 42.18 -13.05 -31.92
C ILE A 38 42.89 -13.12 -30.57
N TRP A 39 44.21 -12.96 -30.54
CA TRP A 39 44.98 -12.93 -29.31
C TRP A 39 44.51 -11.80 -28.37
N TYR A 40 44.32 -10.59 -28.91
CA TYR A 40 43.78 -9.47 -28.13
C TYR A 40 42.42 -9.77 -27.53
N LEU A 41 41.50 -10.35 -28.32
CA LEU A 41 40.14 -10.68 -27.84
C LEU A 41 40.15 -11.83 -26.84
N GLN A 42 41.03 -12.84 -27.00
CA GLN A 42 41.05 -14.00 -26.11
C GLN A 42 41.90 -13.80 -24.85
N VAL A 43 43.00 -13.06 -24.92
CA VAL A 43 43.94 -12.89 -23.80
C VAL A 43 43.70 -11.55 -23.08
N VAL A 44 43.66 -10.44 -23.80
CA VAL A 44 43.54 -9.12 -23.20
C VAL A 44 42.11 -8.81 -22.75
N LYS A 45 41.14 -9.15 -23.59
CA LYS A 45 39.71 -8.96 -23.31
C LYS A 45 38.97 -10.25 -22.93
N GLY A 46 39.67 -11.35 -22.78
CA GLY A 46 39.10 -12.66 -22.55
C GLY A 46 38.22 -12.72 -21.30
N ASP A 47 38.70 -12.22 -20.16
CA ASP A 47 37.98 -12.23 -18.90
C ASP A 47 36.75 -11.30 -18.95
N GLU A 48 36.89 -10.13 -19.57
CA GLU A 48 35.77 -9.19 -19.75
C GLU A 48 34.67 -9.80 -20.64
N LEU A 49 35.04 -10.36 -21.79
CA LEU A 49 34.11 -10.98 -22.72
C LEU A 49 33.48 -12.27 -22.17
N ARG A 50 34.24 -13.03 -21.37
CA ARG A 50 33.74 -14.20 -20.66
C ARG A 50 32.74 -13.81 -19.59
N SER A 51 33.04 -12.80 -18.79
CA SER A 51 32.11 -12.24 -17.78
C SER A 51 30.83 -11.71 -18.42
N GLN A 52 30.93 -10.99 -19.55
CA GLN A 52 29.74 -10.54 -20.29
C GLN A 52 28.94 -11.71 -20.85
N SER A 53 29.58 -12.75 -21.35
CA SER A 53 28.90 -13.96 -21.84
C SER A 53 28.23 -14.74 -20.73
N GLU A 54 28.88 -14.89 -19.56
CA GLU A 54 28.31 -15.54 -18.38
C GLU A 54 27.14 -14.73 -17.83
N ASN A 55 27.24 -13.40 -17.73
CA ASN A 55 26.15 -12.52 -17.30
C ASN A 55 24.96 -12.54 -18.27
N ASN A 56 25.18 -12.74 -19.54
CA ASN A 56 24.10 -12.89 -20.53
C ASN A 56 23.43 -14.27 -20.47
N ARG A 57 24.14 -15.28 -19.96
CA ARG A 57 23.66 -16.68 -19.90
C ARG A 57 22.91 -16.96 -18.61
N VAL A 58 23.28 -16.29 -17.49
CA VAL A 58 22.67 -16.50 -16.19
C VAL A 58 21.66 -15.39 -15.91
N ARG A 59 20.44 -15.77 -15.58
CA ARG A 59 19.38 -14.85 -15.13
C ARG A 59 18.91 -15.22 -13.74
N ILE A 60 18.53 -14.20 -13.01
CA ILE A 60 17.89 -14.36 -11.70
C ILE A 60 16.38 -14.21 -11.93
N HIS A 61 15.66 -15.30 -11.73
CA HIS A 61 14.21 -15.27 -11.62
C HIS A 61 13.87 -15.12 -10.14
N GLU A 62 13.26 -13.99 -9.77
CA GLU A 62 12.91 -13.70 -8.38
C GLU A 62 11.73 -14.56 -7.94
N VAL A 63 11.90 -15.28 -6.82
CA VAL A 63 10.85 -16.06 -6.19
C VAL A 63 10.28 -15.24 -5.04
N LYS A 64 9.02 -14.81 -5.16
CA LYS A 64 8.39 -13.95 -4.16
C LYS A 64 8.14 -14.71 -2.86
N ALA A 65 8.48 -14.06 -1.74
CA ALA A 65 8.18 -14.57 -0.41
C ALA A 65 6.67 -14.54 -0.13
N LEU A 66 6.20 -15.50 0.65
CA LEU A 66 4.86 -15.45 1.22
C LEU A 66 4.83 -14.40 2.33
N ARG A 67 3.87 -13.52 2.28
CA ARG A 67 3.64 -12.53 3.33
C ARG A 67 3.00 -13.19 4.55
N GLY A 68 3.42 -12.82 5.77
CA GLY A 68 2.90 -13.39 7.02
C GLY A 68 1.36 -13.33 7.10
N ILE A 69 0.74 -14.32 7.70
CA ILE A 69 -0.71 -14.41 7.90
C ILE A 69 -1.10 -13.47 9.05
N ILE A 70 -2.25 -12.79 8.93
CA ILE A 70 -2.80 -11.99 10.03
C ILE A 70 -3.99 -12.73 10.61
N ARG A 71 -3.97 -12.92 11.94
CA ARG A 71 -4.98 -13.64 12.70
C ARG A 71 -5.68 -12.70 13.68
N ASP A 72 -6.91 -13.05 14.04
CA ASP A 72 -7.62 -12.42 15.14
C ASP A 72 -7.11 -12.94 16.50
N ILE A 73 -7.68 -12.45 17.59
CA ILE A 73 -7.29 -12.84 18.95
C ILE A 73 -7.48 -14.34 19.25
N HIS A 74 -8.36 -15.02 18.53
CA HIS A 74 -8.65 -16.44 18.66
C HIS A 74 -7.79 -17.31 17.75
N GLY A 75 -6.84 -16.72 16.99
CA GLY A 75 -5.99 -17.41 16.04
C GLY A 75 -6.65 -17.70 14.69
N LYS A 76 -7.88 -17.23 14.45
CA LYS A 76 -8.58 -17.34 13.17
C LYS A 76 -7.92 -16.42 12.14
N ALA A 77 -7.56 -16.96 10.99
CA ALA A 77 -7.01 -16.13 9.92
C ALA A 77 -8.05 -15.10 9.44
N ILE A 78 -7.66 -13.85 9.35
CA ILE A 78 -8.44 -12.74 8.80
C ILE A 78 -7.81 -12.18 7.52
N VAL A 79 -6.51 -12.45 7.31
CA VAL A 79 -5.81 -12.21 6.05
C VAL A 79 -4.90 -13.39 5.76
N GLU A 80 -4.96 -13.89 4.53
CA GLU A 80 -4.15 -15.01 4.05
C GLU A 80 -3.52 -14.71 2.69
N ASN A 81 -2.64 -15.60 2.20
CA ASN A 81 -2.13 -15.56 0.84
C ASN A 81 -2.86 -16.59 -0.01
N GLN A 82 -3.34 -16.16 -1.16
CA GLN A 82 -3.97 -17.03 -2.15
C GLN A 82 -3.06 -17.09 -3.38
N PRO A 83 -2.86 -18.27 -4.00
CA PRO A 83 -2.19 -18.32 -5.29
C PRO A 83 -3.01 -17.57 -6.34
N SER A 84 -2.33 -16.83 -7.17
CA SER A 84 -2.86 -16.12 -8.32
C SER A 84 -1.89 -16.29 -9.49
N TYR A 85 -2.33 -15.97 -10.68
CA TYR A 85 -1.59 -16.20 -11.88
C TYR A 85 -1.42 -14.90 -12.66
N ASP A 86 -0.18 -14.60 -13.05
CA ASP A 86 0.14 -13.50 -13.96
C ASP A 86 0.45 -14.09 -15.34
N ILE A 87 -0.17 -13.55 -16.38
CA ILE A 87 0.11 -13.93 -17.75
C ILE A 87 1.13 -12.93 -18.30
N SER A 88 2.28 -13.44 -18.70
CA SER A 88 3.38 -12.67 -19.26
C SER A 88 3.72 -13.16 -20.66
N VAL A 89 4.30 -12.30 -21.50
CA VAL A 89 4.87 -12.67 -22.80
C VAL A 89 6.35 -12.32 -22.83
N VAL A 90 7.16 -13.21 -23.39
CA VAL A 90 8.58 -12.94 -23.69
C VAL A 90 8.68 -12.34 -25.08
N PRO A 91 8.96 -11.01 -25.24
CA PRO A 91 8.91 -10.35 -26.53
C PRO A 91 9.82 -10.99 -27.60
N GLY A 92 11.01 -11.46 -27.19
CA GLY A 92 11.96 -12.13 -28.08
C GLY A 92 11.57 -13.55 -28.54
N ALA A 93 10.55 -14.14 -27.93
CA ALA A 93 10.02 -15.45 -28.32
C ALA A 93 8.85 -15.35 -29.30
N VAL A 94 8.38 -14.14 -29.61
CA VAL A 94 7.25 -13.87 -30.51
C VAL A 94 7.63 -12.88 -31.59
N LYS A 95 7.00 -13.00 -32.76
CA LYS A 95 7.24 -12.04 -33.88
C LYS A 95 6.64 -10.66 -33.58
N ASN A 96 5.47 -10.64 -32.95
CA ASN A 96 4.76 -9.43 -32.57
C ASN A 96 3.89 -9.71 -31.34
N VAL A 97 4.09 -8.95 -30.27
CA VAL A 97 3.29 -9.05 -29.04
C VAL A 97 1.81 -8.76 -29.28
N GLY A 98 1.51 -7.84 -30.21
CA GLY A 98 0.12 -7.51 -30.58
C GLY A 98 -0.67 -8.68 -31.17
N ASP A 99 0.00 -9.63 -31.83
CA ASP A 99 -0.66 -10.82 -32.36
C ASP A 99 -1.05 -11.77 -31.22
N VAL A 100 -0.17 -11.93 -30.22
CA VAL A 100 -0.46 -12.72 -29.02
C VAL A 100 -1.63 -12.13 -28.25
N ILE A 101 -1.66 -10.81 -28.08
CA ILE A 101 -2.77 -10.12 -27.42
C ILE A 101 -4.08 -10.37 -28.16
N ARG A 102 -4.10 -10.28 -29.50
CA ARG A 102 -5.31 -10.56 -30.30
C ARG A 102 -5.80 -12.01 -30.14
N VAL A 103 -4.89 -12.96 -30.08
CA VAL A 103 -5.25 -14.38 -29.84
C VAL A 103 -5.84 -14.54 -28.45
N LEU A 104 -5.20 -13.95 -27.41
CA LEU A 104 -5.71 -13.95 -26.06
C LEU A 104 -7.11 -13.29 -25.96
N GLU A 105 -7.29 -12.13 -26.58
CA GLU A 105 -8.59 -11.46 -26.65
C GLU A 105 -9.67 -12.31 -27.34
N ALA A 106 -9.30 -13.06 -28.38
CA ALA A 106 -10.21 -13.98 -29.04
C ALA A 106 -10.59 -15.19 -28.16
N ILE A 107 -9.63 -15.74 -27.41
CA ILE A 107 -9.85 -16.85 -26.47
C ILE A 107 -10.78 -16.42 -25.33
N TYR A 108 -10.57 -15.22 -24.76
CA TYR A 108 -11.39 -14.71 -23.66
C TYR A 108 -12.74 -14.15 -24.10
N GLY A 109 -12.86 -13.75 -25.36
CA GLY A 109 -14.11 -13.20 -25.92
C GLY A 109 -14.65 -12.01 -25.07
N ASN A 110 -15.95 -12.06 -24.73
CA ASN A 110 -16.62 -11.03 -23.94
C ASN A 110 -16.46 -11.16 -22.41
N GLN A 111 -15.51 -11.95 -21.92
CA GLN A 111 -15.33 -12.16 -20.47
C GLN A 111 -14.67 -10.97 -19.75
N GLY A 112 -14.43 -9.85 -20.46
CA GLY A 112 -14.05 -8.57 -19.84
C GLY A 112 -12.60 -8.51 -19.31
N MET A 113 -11.72 -9.42 -19.73
CA MET A 113 -10.31 -9.35 -19.36
C MET A 113 -9.60 -8.26 -20.17
N GLU A 114 -9.02 -7.31 -19.48
CA GLU A 114 -8.21 -6.24 -20.09
C GLU A 114 -6.73 -6.66 -20.14
N PHE A 115 -6.20 -6.76 -21.34
CA PHE A 115 -4.77 -6.97 -21.55
C PHE A 115 -4.04 -5.64 -21.71
N ARG A 116 -2.88 -5.53 -21.08
CA ARG A 116 -2.01 -4.38 -21.25
C ARG A 116 -1.45 -4.36 -22.67
N ARG A 117 -1.86 -3.37 -23.48
CA ARG A 117 -1.46 -3.20 -24.88
C ARG A 117 -0.20 -2.35 -25.06
N ASP A 118 0.07 -1.45 -24.12
CA ASP A 118 1.16 -0.49 -24.25
C ASP A 118 2.49 -1.11 -23.80
N VAL A 119 3.23 -1.61 -24.77
CA VAL A 119 4.63 -2.03 -24.58
C VAL A 119 5.52 -0.80 -24.64
N SER A 120 6.11 -0.41 -23.50
CA SER A 120 7.00 0.75 -23.44
C SER A 120 8.26 0.55 -24.30
N VAL A 121 8.91 1.65 -24.72
CA VAL A 121 10.16 1.60 -25.50
C VAL A 121 11.26 0.86 -24.72
N SER A 122 11.29 0.99 -23.40
CA SER A 122 12.25 0.29 -22.54
C SER A 122 12.02 -1.23 -22.52
N GLU A 123 10.75 -1.66 -22.59
CA GLU A 123 10.38 -3.08 -22.64
C GLU A 123 10.67 -3.71 -24.02
N LYS A 124 10.50 -2.94 -25.11
CA LYS A 124 10.89 -3.37 -26.45
C LYS A 124 12.40 -3.62 -26.56
N ASN A 125 13.21 -2.86 -25.83
CA ASN A 125 14.67 -3.02 -25.82
C ASN A 125 15.15 -4.17 -24.92
N ARG A 126 14.24 -4.90 -24.26
CA ARG A 126 14.55 -6.04 -23.39
C ARG A 126 13.83 -7.31 -23.89
N PRO A 127 14.21 -7.85 -25.04
CA PRO A 127 13.45 -8.89 -25.73
C PRO A 127 13.26 -10.19 -24.94
N PHE A 128 14.06 -10.39 -23.90
CA PHE A 128 14.04 -11.64 -23.14
C PHE A 128 13.47 -11.50 -21.72
N ILE A 129 13.03 -10.30 -21.31
CA ILE A 129 12.37 -10.10 -20.02
C ILE A 129 10.87 -10.27 -20.25
N PRO A 130 10.18 -11.14 -19.47
CA PRO A 130 8.75 -11.29 -19.57
C PRO A 130 8.03 -9.95 -19.33
N PHE A 131 7.09 -9.63 -20.21
CA PHE A 131 6.21 -8.47 -20.11
C PHE A 131 4.84 -8.93 -19.64
N LYS A 132 4.36 -8.39 -18.52
CA LYS A 132 3.05 -8.77 -17.95
C LYS A 132 1.91 -8.23 -18.80
N LEU A 133 1.10 -9.13 -19.36
CA LEU A 133 -0.10 -8.84 -20.13
C LEU A 133 -1.33 -8.72 -19.24
N ALA A 134 -1.49 -9.65 -18.28
CA ALA A 134 -2.57 -9.65 -17.32
C ALA A 134 -2.05 -10.07 -15.94
N LYS A 135 -2.65 -9.50 -14.88
CA LYS A 135 -2.31 -9.78 -13.49
C LYS A 135 -3.52 -10.38 -12.76
N ASN A 136 -3.22 -11.23 -11.79
CA ASN A 136 -4.23 -11.80 -10.89
C ASN A 136 -5.39 -12.48 -11.63
N VAL A 137 -5.02 -13.35 -12.55
CA VAL A 137 -5.93 -14.16 -13.38
C VAL A 137 -6.50 -15.28 -12.51
N SER A 138 -7.80 -15.58 -12.66
CA SER A 138 -8.46 -16.69 -11.96
C SER A 138 -8.01 -18.06 -12.51
N TRP A 139 -8.33 -19.11 -11.77
CA TRP A 139 -8.05 -20.49 -12.23
C TRP A 139 -8.76 -20.83 -13.54
N GLU A 140 -10.03 -20.39 -13.69
CA GLU A 140 -10.83 -20.60 -14.88
C GLU A 140 -10.23 -19.90 -16.09
N GLU A 141 -9.80 -18.66 -15.88
CA GLU A 141 -9.11 -17.86 -16.89
C GLU A 141 -7.76 -18.48 -17.29
N LEU A 142 -6.99 -18.98 -16.31
CA LEU A 142 -5.74 -19.69 -16.58
C LEU A 142 -5.96 -20.94 -17.40
N ALA A 143 -6.97 -21.75 -17.07
CA ALA A 143 -7.27 -22.99 -17.78
C ALA A 143 -7.52 -22.75 -19.28
N LEU A 144 -8.14 -21.62 -19.65
CA LEU A 144 -8.33 -21.21 -21.04
C LEU A 144 -6.98 -20.97 -21.75
N VAL A 145 -6.05 -20.27 -21.09
CA VAL A 145 -4.72 -19.99 -21.66
C VAL A 145 -3.92 -21.29 -21.83
N GLU A 146 -3.91 -22.14 -20.82
CA GLU A 146 -3.18 -23.41 -20.85
C GLU A 146 -3.72 -24.36 -21.92
N THR A 147 -5.04 -24.39 -22.12
CA THR A 147 -5.67 -25.20 -23.19
C THR A 147 -5.19 -24.77 -24.59
N HIS A 148 -4.89 -23.49 -24.77
CA HIS A 148 -4.43 -22.91 -26.04
C HIS A 148 -2.92 -22.61 -26.05
N SER A 149 -2.16 -23.21 -25.13
CA SER A 149 -0.72 -22.93 -24.98
C SER A 149 0.12 -23.18 -26.25
N LEU A 150 -0.32 -24.10 -27.12
CA LEU A 150 0.33 -24.37 -28.42
C LEU A 150 0.16 -23.19 -29.40
N ASP A 151 -0.93 -22.47 -29.32
CA ASP A 151 -1.24 -21.31 -30.17
C ASP A 151 -0.68 -19.99 -29.60
N LEU A 152 -0.09 -20.04 -28.39
CA LEU A 152 0.41 -18.91 -27.63
C LEU A 152 1.94 -19.01 -27.40
N PRO A 153 2.77 -19.04 -28.46
CA PRO A 153 4.21 -19.12 -28.28
C PRO A 153 4.72 -17.90 -27.48
N GLY A 154 5.65 -18.14 -26.56
CA GLY A 154 6.27 -17.09 -25.76
C GLY A 154 5.41 -16.55 -24.60
N VAL A 155 4.19 -17.03 -24.42
CA VAL A 155 3.39 -16.78 -23.22
C VAL A 155 3.94 -17.62 -22.07
N VAL A 156 4.08 -17.00 -20.91
CA VAL A 156 4.53 -17.61 -19.66
C VAL A 156 3.52 -17.27 -18.59
N VAL A 157 3.19 -18.25 -17.78
CA VAL A 157 2.33 -18.08 -16.59
C VAL A 157 3.22 -18.12 -15.34
N ASP A 158 3.14 -17.08 -14.54
CA ASP A 158 3.83 -16.97 -13.27
C ASP A 158 2.82 -17.13 -12.12
N VAL A 159 3.10 -18.04 -11.18
CA VAL A 159 2.31 -18.16 -9.96
C VAL A 159 2.82 -17.14 -8.96
N VAL A 160 1.94 -16.22 -8.55
CA VAL A 160 2.27 -15.15 -7.59
C VAL A 160 1.34 -15.22 -6.38
N PRO A 161 1.86 -15.05 -5.15
CA PRO A 161 1.01 -14.96 -3.99
C PRO A 161 0.29 -13.60 -3.97
N VAL A 162 -1.03 -13.64 -3.79
CA VAL A 162 -1.86 -12.45 -3.68
C VAL A 162 -2.55 -12.43 -2.32
N ARG A 163 -2.62 -11.25 -1.73
CA ARG A 163 -3.23 -11.03 -0.42
C ARG A 163 -4.75 -11.19 -0.49
N LYS A 164 -5.33 -11.95 0.44
CA LYS A 164 -6.77 -12.13 0.56
C LYS A 164 -7.27 -11.69 1.93
N TYR A 165 -8.13 -10.70 1.93
CA TYR A 165 -8.75 -10.13 3.11
C TYR A 165 -10.12 -10.78 3.28
N LEU A 166 -10.24 -11.71 4.26
CA LEU A 166 -11.43 -12.56 4.44
C LEU A 166 -12.63 -11.76 4.96
N GLY A 167 -12.38 -10.68 5.71
CA GLY A 167 -13.39 -9.78 6.21
C GLY A 167 -13.87 -8.70 5.22
N GLY A 168 -13.23 -8.58 4.05
CA GLY A 168 -13.56 -7.55 3.06
C GLY A 168 -13.62 -6.15 3.69
N GLU A 169 -14.68 -5.40 3.42
CA GLU A 169 -14.89 -4.04 3.92
C GLU A 169 -14.89 -3.92 5.45
N MET A 170 -15.37 -4.95 6.16
CA MET A 170 -15.51 -4.98 7.60
C MET A 170 -14.20 -4.72 8.35
N THR A 171 -13.07 -5.18 7.80
CA THR A 171 -11.74 -5.09 8.42
C THR A 171 -10.80 -4.13 7.70
N ALA A 172 -11.24 -3.50 6.61
CA ALA A 172 -10.42 -2.71 5.70
C ALA A 172 -9.60 -1.61 6.40
N HIS A 173 -10.20 -0.89 7.31
CA HIS A 173 -9.56 0.24 8.00
C HIS A 173 -8.52 -0.19 9.04
N VAL A 174 -8.69 -1.37 9.64
CA VAL A 174 -7.71 -1.95 10.56
C VAL A 174 -6.56 -2.57 9.78
N LEU A 175 -6.89 -3.44 8.83
CA LEU A 175 -5.90 -4.20 8.08
C LEU A 175 -5.17 -3.33 7.05
N GLY A 176 -5.89 -2.42 6.39
CA GLY A 176 -5.38 -1.69 5.24
C GLY A 176 -5.34 -2.58 3.99
N TYR A 177 -4.42 -2.27 3.10
CA TYR A 177 -4.23 -3.02 1.86
C TYR A 177 -2.77 -3.00 1.40
N VAL A 178 -2.43 -3.95 0.53
CA VAL A 178 -1.13 -4.05 -0.13
C VAL A 178 -1.24 -3.54 -1.56
N GLY A 179 -0.30 -2.71 -1.97
CA GLY A 179 -0.23 -2.14 -3.33
C GLY A 179 1.18 -2.14 -3.90
N GLU A 180 1.32 -1.88 -5.19
CA GLU A 180 2.63 -1.71 -5.81
C GLU A 180 3.36 -0.48 -5.26
N VAL A 181 4.68 -0.58 -5.19
CA VAL A 181 5.57 0.53 -4.79
C VAL A 181 5.40 1.70 -5.76
N SER A 182 5.13 2.88 -5.23
CA SER A 182 5.07 4.12 -5.99
C SER A 182 6.43 4.82 -6.05
N PRO A 183 6.62 5.80 -6.95
CA PRO A 183 7.85 6.61 -6.96
C PRO A 183 8.14 7.29 -5.62
N GLU A 184 7.09 7.71 -4.89
CA GLU A 184 7.21 8.32 -3.57
C GLU A 184 7.71 7.32 -2.53
N ASP A 185 7.24 6.06 -2.58
CA ASP A 185 7.71 5.01 -1.68
C ASP A 185 9.19 4.69 -1.94
N LEU A 186 9.62 4.64 -3.21
CA LEU A 186 11.02 4.44 -3.58
C LEU A 186 11.92 5.58 -3.08
N ASN A 187 11.45 6.82 -3.20
CA ASN A 187 12.20 7.99 -2.71
C ASN A 187 12.26 8.03 -1.18
N GLY A 188 11.27 7.47 -0.50
CA GLY A 188 11.21 7.37 0.97
C GLY A 188 11.96 6.17 1.54
N ASP A 189 12.36 5.21 0.71
CA ASP A 189 13.07 4.01 1.16
C ASP A 189 14.54 4.30 1.51
N GLN A 190 14.80 4.46 2.80
CA GLN A 190 16.16 4.69 3.31
C GLN A 190 17.03 3.43 3.27
N THR A 191 16.44 2.26 3.15
CA THR A 191 17.15 0.97 3.15
C THR A 191 17.61 0.56 1.74
N GLY A 192 17.01 1.13 0.69
CA GLY A 192 17.28 0.79 -0.71
C GLY A 192 16.89 -0.64 -1.08
N THR A 193 16.00 -1.25 -0.29
CA THR A 193 15.57 -2.64 -0.50
C THR A 193 14.39 -2.77 -1.46
N LEU A 194 13.61 -1.69 -1.63
CA LEU A 194 12.44 -1.68 -2.50
C LEU A 194 12.82 -1.54 -3.97
N LYS A 195 12.12 -2.26 -4.82
CA LYS A 195 12.29 -2.22 -6.28
C LYS A 195 10.96 -1.91 -6.96
N PRO A 196 10.99 -1.27 -8.15
CA PRO A 196 9.78 -1.13 -8.96
C PRO A 196 9.11 -2.49 -9.20
N GLY A 197 7.79 -2.55 -8.95
CA GLY A 197 7.01 -3.77 -9.06
C GLY A 197 6.92 -4.61 -7.77
N ASP A 198 7.62 -4.23 -6.69
CA ASP A 198 7.39 -4.81 -5.38
C ASP A 198 6.04 -4.37 -4.82
N ARG A 199 5.52 -5.15 -3.87
CA ARG A 199 4.27 -4.86 -3.18
C ARG A 199 4.54 -4.61 -1.70
N ILE A 200 4.00 -3.49 -1.20
CA ILE A 200 4.14 -3.06 0.20
C ILE A 200 2.78 -2.74 0.81
N GLY A 201 2.70 -2.72 2.11
CA GLY A 201 1.53 -2.22 2.84
C GLY A 201 1.34 -0.72 2.64
N LYS A 202 0.15 -0.29 2.21
CA LYS A 202 -0.17 1.11 1.93
C LYS A 202 -0.92 1.80 3.06
N SER A 203 -1.63 1.07 3.88
CA SER A 203 -2.38 1.59 5.02
C SER A 203 -2.57 0.52 6.10
N GLY A 204 -3.11 0.90 7.26
CA GLY A 204 -3.45 -0.01 8.34
C GLY A 204 -2.27 -0.83 8.87
N ILE A 205 -2.57 -2.01 9.39
CA ILE A 205 -1.59 -2.97 9.92
C ILE A 205 -0.62 -3.43 8.82
N GLU A 206 -1.11 -3.59 7.57
CA GLU A 206 -0.25 -3.95 6.45
C GLU A 206 0.89 -2.94 6.25
N LYS A 207 0.63 -1.63 6.45
CA LYS A 207 1.68 -0.59 6.39
C LYS A 207 2.52 -0.55 7.66
N TYR A 208 1.87 -0.59 8.82
CA TYR A 208 2.55 -0.45 10.09
C TYR A 208 3.57 -1.56 10.35
N LEU A 209 3.23 -2.80 9.96
CA LEU A 209 4.06 -3.99 10.11
C LEU A 209 4.63 -4.50 8.77
N ASP A 210 4.77 -3.64 7.76
CA ASP A 210 5.16 -4.07 6.42
C ASP A 210 6.45 -4.86 6.39
N GLU A 211 7.50 -4.38 7.02
CA GLU A 211 8.82 -5.06 7.06
C GLU A 211 8.73 -6.42 7.75
N TYR A 212 7.90 -6.53 8.80
CA TYR A 212 7.70 -7.75 9.56
C TYR A 212 6.89 -8.80 8.77
N LEU A 213 5.86 -8.33 8.05
CA LEU A 213 4.95 -9.17 7.28
C LEU A 213 5.50 -9.58 5.91
N ARG A 214 6.34 -8.76 5.28
CA ARG A 214 6.72 -8.89 3.85
C ARG A 214 7.59 -10.12 3.56
N GLY A 215 8.49 -10.51 4.47
CA GLY A 215 9.49 -11.54 4.23
C GLY A 215 10.59 -11.13 3.27
N GLU A 216 11.45 -12.06 2.89
CA GLU A 216 12.59 -11.84 2.01
C GLU A 216 12.44 -12.70 0.74
N ASN A 217 12.48 -12.06 -0.43
CA ASN A 217 12.37 -12.77 -1.69
C ASN A 217 13.57 -13.67 -1.93
N GLY A 218 13.32 -14.86 -2.46
CA GLY A 218 14.33 -15.77 -2.96
C GLY A 218 14.72 -15.49 -4.41
N GLY A 219 15.55 -16.36 -4.98
CA GLY A 219 15.96 -16.25 -6.36
C GLY A 219 16.34 -17.58 -6.98
N GLU A 220 15.90 -17.82 -8.18
CA GLU A 220 16.32 -18.94 -9.01
C GLU A 220 17.30 -18.44 -10.05
N TYR A 221 18.55 -18.86 -9.96
CA TYR A 221 19.59 -18.59 -10.97
C TYR A 221 19.42 -19.59 -12.10
N ILE A 222 18.94 -19.13 -13.23
CA ILE A 222 18.67 -19.96 -14.40
C ILE A 222 19.66 -19.67 -15.53
N GLU A 223 20.11 -20.72 -16.18
CA GLU A 223 20.82 -20.63 -17.43
C GLU A 223 19.82 -20.51 -18.57
N VAL A 224 20.00 -19.52 -19.43
CA VAL A 224 19.16 -19.31 -20.60
C VAL A 224 19.97 -19.46 -21.88
N ASN A 225 19.33 -19.95 -22.96
CA ASN A 225 19.92 -19.98 -24.28
C ASN A 225 19.88 -18.61 -24.97
N ALA A 226 20.40 -18.52 -26.21
CA ALA A 226 20.44 -17.29 -27.00
C ALA A 226 19.04 -16.68 -27.30
N VAL A 227 17.97 -17.45 -27.17
CA VAL A 227 16.57 -16.99 -27.29
C VAL A 227 15.89 -16.79 -25.94
N GLY A 228 16.65 -16.79 -24.84
CA GLY A 228 16.13 -16.51 -23.49
C GLY A 228 15.32 -17.66 -22.86
N ARG A 229 15.27 -18.85 -23.45
CA ARG A 229 14.59 -20.00 -22.86
C ARG A 229 15.44 -20.63 -21.76
N LYS A 230 14.82 -20.96 -20.64
CA LYS A 230 15.45 -21.68 -19.53
C LYS A 230 16.00 -23.02 -20.00
N VAL A 231 17.29 -23.25 -19.79
CA VAL A 231 17.98 -24.49 -20.11
C VAL A 231 18.15 -25.32 -18.84
N LYS A 232 18.61 -24.67 -17.76
CA LYS A 232 18.93 -25.36 -16.51
C LYS A 232 18.81 -24.38 -15.35
N THR A 233 18.41 -24.87 -14.17
CA THR A 233 18.58 -24.18 -12.89
C THR A 233 19.97 -24.43 -12.35
N LEU A 234 20.72 -23.37 -12.12
CA LEU A 234 22.09 -23.43 -11.59
C LEU A 234 22.11 -23.42 -10.07
N ARG A 235 21.28 -22.56 -9.47
CA ARG A 235 21.16 -22.38 -8.03
C ARG A 235 19.77 -21.87 -7.71
N ARG A 236 19.21 -22.30 -6.57
CA ARG A 236 17.98 -21.75 -5.99
C ARG A 236 18.26 -21.26 -4.58
N VAL A 237 17.81 -20.06 -4.27
CA VAL A 237 17.76 -19.49 -2.94
C VAL A 237 16.27 -19.42 -2.57
N GLU A 238 15.89 -20.17 -1.55
CA GLU A 238 14.49 -20.20 -1.13
C GLU A 238 14.10 -18.87 -0.48
N PRO A 239 12.89 -18.36 -0.73
CA PRO A 239 12.39 -17.18 -0.07
C PRO A 239 12.14 -17.44 1.42
N ILE A 240 12.32 -16.42 2.25
CA ILE A 240 12.01 -16.46 3.68
C ILE A 240 10.63 -15.84 3.87
N PRO A 241 9.61 -16.60 4.31
CA PRO A 241 8.28 -16.04 4.55
C PRO A 241 8.31 -14.95 5.60
N GLY A 242 7.39 -13.98 5.51
CA GLY A 242 7.17 -13.00 6.56
C GLY A 242 6.56 -13.64 7.81
N HIS A 243 6.65 -12.95 8.92
CA HIS A 243 6.15 -13.43 10.21
C HIS A 243 4.63 -13.29 10.30
N ASP A 244 3.98 -14.30 10.87
CA ASP A 244 2.57 -14.24 11.21
C ASP A 244 2.32 -13.26 12.37
N VAL A 245 1.17 -12.60 12.36
CA VAL A 245 0.78 -11.61 13.37
C VAL A 245 -0.61 -11.96 13.91
N THR A 246 -0.75 -11.93 15.23
CA THR A 246 -2.05 -12.03 15.90
C THR A 246 -2.45 -10.66 16.43
N LEU A 247 -3.61 -10.17 16.02
CA LEU A 247 -4.18 -8.90 16.47
C LEU A 247 -5.05 -9.11 17.71
N THR A 248 -5.28 -8.04 18.44
CA THR A 248 -6.25 -8.02 19.56
C THR A 248 -7.70 -7.96 19.09
N ILE A 249 -7.93 -7.73 17.81
CA ILE A 249 -9.26 -7.68 17.20
C ILE A 249 -9.93 -9.05 17.31
N ASP A 250 -11.20 -9.04 17.70
CA ASP A 250 -12.11 -10.19 17.68
C ASP A 250 -12.98 -10.11 16.42
N ALA A 251 -12.80 -11.04 15.49
CA ALA A 251 -13.46 -11.01 14.20
C ALA A 251 -15.00 -11.15 14.31
N GLU A 252 -15.49 -11.88 15.30
CA GLU A 252 -16.93 -12.05 15.51
C GLU A 252 -17.56 -10.78 16.11
N LEU A 253 -16.92 -10.16 17.10
CA LEU A 253 -17.37 -8.87 17.63
C LEU A 253 -17.28 -7.76 16.59
N GLN A 254 -16.23 -7.78 15.76
CA GLN A 254 -16.07 -6.85 14.63
C GLN A 254 -17.25 -6.97 13.66
N LYS A 255 -17.68 -8.21 13.35
CA LYS A 255 -18.83 -8.49 12.50
C LYS A 255 -20.13 -7.95 13.08
N VAL A 256 -20.39 -8.19 14.36
CA VAL A 256 -21.58 -7.67 15.06
C VAL A 256 -21.64 -6.14 14.99
N ALA A 257 -20.50 -5.48 15.28
CA ALA A 257 -20.42 -4.02 15.21
C ALA A 257 -20.60 -3.50 13.77
N TRP A 258 -20.05 -4.20 12.78
CA TRP A 258 -20.20 -3.84 11.38
C TRP A 258 -21.67 -3.91 10.94
N GLU A 259 -22.38 -4.99 11.29
CA GLU A 259 -23.79 -5.17 10.97
C GLU A 259 -24.67 -4.12 11.70
N ALA A 260 -24.37 -3.81 12.97
CA ALA A 260 -25.09 -2.77 13.73
C ALA A 260 -24.94 -1.35 13.14
N MET A 261 -23.87 -1.13 12.38
CA MET A 261 -23.60 0.12 11.66
C MET A 261 -24.20 0.15 10.25
N ASP A 262 -25.04 -0.82 9.87
CA ASP A 262 -25.60 -0.82 8.52
C ASP A 262 -26.42 0.44 8.23
N GLY A 263 -26.21 1.01 7.03
CA GLY A 263 -26.82 2.28 6.61
C GLY A 263 -26.36 3.53 7.37
N LYS A 264 -25.38 3.42 8.29
CA LYS A 264 -24.89 4.55 9.10
C LYS A 264 -23.47 4.96 8.68
N VAL A 265 -23.14 6.22 8.91
CA VAL A 265 -21.80 6.78 8.72
C VAL A 265 -21.18 7.09 10.08
N GLY A 266 -19.98 6.57 10.33
CA GLY A 266 -19.30 6.79 11.61
C GLY A 266 -18.36 5.63 11.96
N SER A 267 -18.07 5.47 13.26
CA SER A 267 -17.19 4.44 13.76
C SER A 267 -17.66 3.82 15.07
N VAL A 268 -17.23 2.58 15.32
CA VAL A 268 -17.37 1.87 16.59
C VAL A 268 -16.01 1.39 17.03
N VAL A 269 -15.64 1.69 18.27
CA VAL A 269 -14.43 1.16 18.92
C VAL A 269 -14.85 0.51 20.22
N ALA A 270 -14.47 -0.76 20.42
CA ALA A 270 -14.61 -1.45 21.69
C ALA A 270 -13.22 -1.86 22.19
N MET A 271 -12.94 -1.49 23.43
CA MET A 271 -11.64 -1.69 24.06
C MET A 271 -11.81 -2.41 25.40
N ASP A 272 -10.91 -3.32 25.71
CA ASP A 272 -10.83 -3.93 27.02
C ASP A 272 -10.20 -2.93 28.00
N PRO A 273 -10.91 -2.49 29.05
CA PRO A 273 -10.39 -1.48 29.97
C PRO A 273 -9.27 -1.97 30.87
N ARG A 274 -9.01 -3.30 30.93
CA ARG A 274 -8.00 -3.91 31.78
C ARG A 274 -6.60 -3.75 31.23
N ASP A 275 -6.46 -3.82 29.90
CA ASP A 275 -5.16 -3.82 29.19
C ASP A 275 -5.09 -2.84 28.02
N GLY A 276 -6.21 -2.17 27.70
CA GLY A 276 -6.32 -1.26 26.56
C GLY A 276 -6.41 -1.95 25.21
N ALA A 277 -6.56 -3.28 25.16
CA ALA A 277 -6.63 -4.02 23.91
C ALA A 277 -7.89 -3.67 23.11
N ILE A 278 -7.72 -3.27 21.86
CA ILE A 278 -8.83 -2.95 20.97
C ILE A 278 -9.39 -4.26 20.41
N ARG A 279 -10.64 -4.58 20.77
CA ARG A 279 -11.38 -5.77 20.33
C ARG A 279 -12.15 -5.51 19.03
N VAL A 280 -12.64 -4.28 18.86
CA VAL A 280 -13.41 -3.85 17.71
C VAL A 280 -12.93 -2.48 17.24
N MET A 281 -12.74 -2.30 15.95
CA MET A 281 -12.55 -1.00 15.33
C MET A 281 -13.21 -1.01 13.94
N VAL A 282 -14.44 -0.52 13.88
CA VAL A 282 -15.24 -0.39 12.66
C VAL A 282 -15.30 1.06 12.23
N SER A 283 -15.17 1.30 10.93
CA SER A 283 -15.41 2.61 10.28
C SER A 283 -16.27 2.40 9.05
N ARG A 284 -17.39 3.14 8.90
CA ARG A 284 -18.30 3.08 7.77
C ARG A 284 -18.55 4.47 7.17
N PRO A 285 -18.79 4.53 5.82
CA PRO A 285 -18.60 3.45 4.85
C PRO A 285 -17.13 3.06 4.75
N ALA A 286 -16.86 1.89 4.14
CA ALA A 286 -15.51 1.38 3.92
C ALA A 286 -15.29 1.00 2.44
N PHE A 287 -14.18 0.38 2.17
CA PHE A 287 -13.79 -0.10 0.85
C PHE A 287 -13.39 -1.58 0.94
N ASP A 288 -13.52 -2.34 -0.14
CA ASP A 288 -12.97 -3.69 -0.16
C ASP A 288 -11.47 -3.65 -0.49
N PRO A 289 -10.57 -4.06 0.44
CA PRO A 289 -9.13 -4.07 0.21
C PRO A 289 -8.71 -5.06 -0.89
N ASN A 290 -9.53 -6.06 -1.20
CA ASN A 290 -9.25 -7.03 -2.27
C ASN A 290 -9.24 -6.37 -3.67
N LEU A 291 -9.94 -5.25 -3.85
CA LEU A 291 -9.95 -4.51 -5.12
C LEU A 291 -8.56 -4.01 -5.55
N PHE A 292 -7.65 -3.79 -4.59
CA PHE A 292 -6.29 -3.33 -4.89
C PHE A 292 -5.36 -4.44 -5.41
N ASN A 293 -5.77 -5.69 -5.35
CA ASN A 293 -4.96 -6.81 -5.79
C ASN A 293 -4.74 -6.87 -7.31
N LYS A 294 -5.78 -6.57 -8.08
CA LYS A 294 -5.73 -6.56 -9.56
C LYS A 294 -5.16 -5.25 -10.14
N GLY A 295 -4.94 -4.25 -9.29
CA GLY A 295 -4.81 -2.88 -9.72
C GLY A 295 -6.20 -2.26 -9.90
N MET A 296 -6.41 -1.09 -9.34
CA MET A 296 -7.71 -0.41 -9.42
C MET A 296 -7.78 0.40 -10.72
N HIS A 297 -8.87 0.23 -11.48
CA HIS A 297 -9.12 1.06 -12.65
C HIS A 297 -9.19 2.55 -12.23
N PRO A 298 -8.63 3.50 -13.01
CA PRO A 298 -8.61 4.91 -12.65
C PRO A 298 -9.98 5.50 -12.29
N ASP A 299 -11.04 5.11 -12.98
CA ASP A 299 -12.41 5.57 -12.71
C ASP A 299 -12.95 5.03 -11.38
N ALA A 300 -12.67 3.76 -11.04
CA ALA A 300 -13.04 3.16 -9.77
C ALA A 300 -12.28 3.85 -8.61
N TRP A 301 -10.98 4.12 -8.79
CA TRP A 301 -10.20 4.91 -7.85
C TRP A 301 -10.76 6.32 -7.68
N LYS A 302 -11.04 7.01 -8.78
CA LYS A 302 -11.61 8.36 -8.73
C LYS A 302 -12.94 8.38 -7.97
N LYS A 303 -13.83 7.43 -8.26
CA LYS A 303 -15.12 7.31 -7.54
C LYS A 303 -14.90 7.12 -6.04
N LEU A 304 -13.98 6.24 -5.64
CA LEU A 304 -13.68 5.96 -4.24
C LEU A 304 -13.03 7.17 -3.54
N ALA A 305 -12.10 7.84 -4.22
CA ALA A 305 -11.34 8.98 -3.67
C ALA A 305 -12.16 10.27 -3.57
N THR A 306 -13.18 10.44 -4.44
CA THR A 306 -14.04 11.65 -4.46
C THR A 306 -15.38 11.45 -3.78
N ASP A 307 -15.64 10.27 -3.20
CA ASP A 307 -16.89 10.00 -2.48
C ASP A 307 -17.01 10.95 -1.27
N PRO A 308 -18.11 11.74 -1.16
CA PRO A 308 -18.30 12.67 -0.06
C PRO A 308 -18.39 11.99 1.31
N MET A 309 -18.76 10.71 1.36
CA MET A 309 -18.79 9.91 2.61
C MET A 309 -17.40 9.40 3.03
N ARG A 310 -16.36 9.62 2.18
CA ARG A 310 -14.96 9.30 2.45
C ARG A 310 -14.74 7.86 2.93
N PRO A 311 -15.03 6.85 2.10
CA PRO A 311 -14.88 5.45 2.50
C PRO A 311 -13.43 5.03 2.77
N MET A 312 -12.43 5.76 2.25
CA MET A 312 -11.01 5.52 2.53
C MET A 312 -10.53 6.07 3.89
N GLU A 313 -11.33 6.94 4.52
CA GLU A 313 -10.97 7.54 5.80
C GLU A 313 -11.33 6.61 6.98
N ASN A 314 -10.34 6.24 7.78
CA ASN A 314 -10.59 5.56 9.05
C ASN A 314 -11.14 6.57 10.07
N LYS A 315 -12.46 6.63 10.19
CA LYS A 315 -13.17 7.58 11.06
C LYS A 315 -12.92 7.32 12.55
N ALA A 316 -12.47 6.10 12.90
CA ALA A 316 -12.10 5.79 14.29
C ALA A 316 -10.76 6.42 14.69
N LEU A 317 -9.84 6.63 13.74
CA LEU A 317 -8.50 7.18 13.97
C LEU A 317 -8.37 8.65 13.62
N SER A 318 -8.93 9.03 12.47
CA SER A 318 -8.75 10.38 11.90
C SER A 318 -10.00 11.24 12.00
N GLY A 319 -11.14 10.67 12.39
CA GLY A 319 -12.37 11.42 12.64
C GLY A 319 -12.24 12.29 13.88
N GLN A 320 -12.61 13.57 13.77
CA GLN A 320 -12.63 14.52 14.88
C GLN A 320 -14.05 15.01 15.06
N TYR A 321 -14.64 14.71 16.20
CA TYR A 321 -16.04 15.02 16.52
C TYR A 321 -16.14 15.76 17.84
N PRO A 322 -17.09 16.71 18.00
CA PRO A 322 -17.39 17.29 19.29
C PRO A 322 -17.86 16.17 20.25
N PRO A 323 -17.24 16.03 21.43
CA PRO A 323 -17.58 14.95 22.38
C PRO A 323 -18.99 15.08 22.97
N GLY A 324 -19.56 16.29 22.95
CA GLY A 324 -20.88 16.53 23.54
C GLY A 324 -20.91 16.17 25.02
N SER A 325 -22.04 15.67 25.47
CA SER A 325 -22.28 15.38 26.90
C SER A 325 -21.34 14.35 27.52
N THR A 326 -20.56 13.59 26.74
CA THR A 326 -19.53 12.71 27.32
C THR A 326 -18.40 13.49 27.96
N PHE A 327 -18.15 14.72 27.52
CA PHE A 327 -17.15 15.62 28.09
C PHE A 327 -17.54 16.12 29.50
N LYS A 328 -18.81 16.04 29.88
CA LYS A 328 -19.30 16.43 31.24
C LYS A 328 -18.63 15.63 32.36
N ILE A 329 -18.14 14.43 32.07
CA ILE A 329 -17.33 13.64 33.02
C ILE A 329 -16.02 14.35 33.34
N VAL A 330 -15.34 14.92 32.33
CA VAL A 330 -14.12 15.71 32.51
C VAL A 330 -14.41 16.98 33.33
N VAL A 331 -15.52 17.66 33.02
CA VAL A 331 -15.93 18.88 33.74
C VAL A 331 -16.26 18.57 35.18
N ALA A 332 -16.94 17.44 35.47
CA ALA A 332 -17.22 16.97 36.83
C ALA A 332 -15.93 16.67 37.59
N ALA A 333 -15.00 15.94 36.96
CA ALA A 333 -13.69 15.62 37.56
C ALA A 333 -12.89 16.89 37.89
N ALA A 334 -12.90 17.89 37.00
CA ALA A 334 -12.25 19.18 37.24
C ALA A 334 -12.90 19.93 38.41
N GLY A 335 -14.23 19.98 38.43
CA GLY A 335 -14.95 20.66 39.53
C GLY A 335 -14.73 20.03 40.91
N LEU A 336 -14.70 18.71 40.97
CA LEU A 336 -14.39 17.94 42.17
C LEU A 336 -12.92 18.06 42.58
N GLY A 337 -12.00 17.90 41.65
CA GLY A 337 -10.55 17.91 41.87
C GLY A 337 -10.03 19.26 42.35
N GLU A 338 -10.61 20.36 41.85
CA GLU A 338 -10.31 21.73 42.28
C GLU A 338 -11.09 22.14 43.53
N GLY A 339 -11.92 21.26 44.11
CA GLY A 339 -12.74 21.57 45.28
C GLY A 339 -13.84 22.61 45.04
N ILE A 340 -14.16 22.91 43.77
CA ILE A 340 -15.18 23.90 43.38
C ILE A 340 -16.59 23.38 43.66
N ILE A 341 -16.79 22.08 43.52
CA ILE A 341 -18.04 21.39 43.83
C ILE A 341 -17.77 20.15 44.70
N THR A 342 -18.81 19.69 45.37
CA THR A 342 -18.90 18.38 46.03
C THR A 342 -20.03 17.59 45.39
N PRO A 343 -20.17 16.27 45.65
CA PRO A 343 -21.31 15.50 45.17
C PRO A 343 -22.69 16.08 45.57
N GLU A 344 -22.74 16.79 46.69
CA GLU A 344 -23.95 17.41 47.26
C GLU A 344 -24.22 18.80 46.68
N THR A 345 -23.25 19.42 46.01
CA THR A 345 -23.42 20.77 45.43
C THR A 345 -24.59 20.77 44.45
N THR A 346 -25.54 21.67 44.68
CA THR A 346 -26.77 21.79 43.89
C THR A 346 -26.84 23.09 43.11
N PHE A 347 -27.35 23.01 41.88
CA PHE A 347 -27.78 24.17 41.10
C PHE A 347 -29.25 24.02 40.70
N TYR A 348 -29.91 25.15 40.43
CA TYR A 348 -31.29 25.15 39.97
C TYR A 348 -31.34 25.30 38.47
N CYS A 349 -31.93 24.35 37.79
CA CYS A 349 -32.13 24.33 36.35
C CYS A 349 -33.59 24.63 36.01
N ASN A 350 -33.84 25.81 35.46
CA ASN A 350 -35.16 26.19 34.91
C ASN A 350 -35.21 26.03 33.40
N GLY A 351 -34.24 25.32 32.77
CA GLY A 351 -34.14 25.14 31.32
C GLY A 351 -33.25 26.17 30.61
N LEU A 352 -32.75 27.18 31.34
CA LEU A 352 -31.95 28.28 30.80
C LEU A 352 -30.80 28.63 31.74
N PHE A 353 -29.67 29.00 31.13
CA PHE A 353 -28.54 29.64 31.81
C PHE A 353 -28.25 30.97 31.12
N ARG A 354 -28.16 32.06 31.90
CA ARG A 354 -27.91 33.40 31.39
C ARG A 354 -26.50 33.86 31.72
N LEU A 355 -25.81 34.37 30.66
CA LEU A 355 -24.50 34.97 30.77
C LEU A 355 -24.52 36.33 30.06
N GLY A 356 -24.66 37.42 30.85
CA GLY A 356 -24.94 38.73 30.30
C GLY A 356 -26.24 38.74 29.51
N ASN A 357 -26.18 39.15 28.26
CA ASN A 357 -27.33 39.19 27.34
C ASN A 357 -27.52 37.88 26.53
N HIS A 358 -26.69 36.85 26.77
CA HIS A 358 -26.79 35.59 26.07
C HIS A 358 -27.48 34.52 26.89
N GLU A 359 -28.32 33.71 26.22
CA GLU A 359 -29.04 32.60 26.83
C GLU A 359 -28.54 31.26 26.28
N PHE A 360 -28.15 30.35 27.18
CA PHE A 360 -27.77 28.98 26.86
C PHE A 360 -28.86 28.04 27.32
N LYS A 361 -29.40 27.23 26.45
CA LYS A 361 -30.54 26.35 26.71
C LYS A 361 -30.09 25.01 27.28
N CYS A 362 -30.86 24.47 28.19
CA CYS A 362 -30.79 23.06 28.53
C CYS A 362 -31.64 22.26 27.51
N TRP A 363 -31.25 21.00 27.27
CA TRP A 363 -32.05 20.12 26.42
C TRP A 363 -33.47 19.91 27.02
N GLN A 364 -33.60 19.88 28.35
CA GLN A 364 -34.89 19.85 29.05
C GLN A 364 -35.46 21.27 29.19
N LYS A 365 -36.40 21.60 28.30
CA LYS A 365 -36.97 22.97 28.21
C LYS A 365 -37.66 23.47 29.51
N LYS A 366 -38.27 22.55 30.29
CA LYS A 366 -38.92 22.88 31.58
C LYS A 366 -37.92 22.93 32.75
N GLY A 367 -36.66 22.58 32.48
CA GLY A 367 -35.62 22.46 33.48
C GLY A 367 -35.71 21.17 34.31
N HIS A 368 -34.67 20.92 35.09
CA HIS A 368 -34.54 19.75 35.97
C HIS A 368 -34.82 20.08 37.45
N GLY A 369 -35.14 21.37 37.75
CA GLY A 369 -35.30 21.83 39.11
C GLY A 369 -33.98 21.89 39.89
N ARG A 370 -34.00 21.67 41.17
CA ARG A 370 -32.80 21.56 42.03
C ARG A 370 -32.14 20.21 41.80
N ILE A 371 -30.89 20.23 41.36
CA ILE A 371 -30.17 19.04 40.91
C ILE A 371 -28.74 19.03 41.44
N ASN A 372 -28.29 17.91 42.00
CA ASN A 372 -26.91 17.68 42.43
C ASN A 372 -26.07 17.04 41.33
N LEU A 373 -24.78 16.81 41.60
CA LEU A 373 -23.84 16.26 40.60
C LEU A 373 -24.29 14.90 40.04
N HIS A 374 -24.67 13.95 40.92
CA HIS A 374 -25.11 12.63 40.49
C HIS A 374 -26.31 12.72 39.51
N LYS A 375 -27.35 13.44 39.91
CA LYS A 375 -28.53 13.61 39.08
C LYS A 375 -28.23 14.40 37.81
N ALA A 376 -27.31 15.37 37.86
CA ALA A 376 -26.88 16.15 36.68
C ALA A 376 -26.15 15.29 35.63
N ILE A 377 -25.37 14.29 36.05
CA ILE A 377 -24.75 13.31 35.13
C ILE A 377 -25.82 12.39 34.57
N VAL A 378 -26.68 11.79 35.41
CA VAL A 378 -27.74 10.86 35.00
C VAL A 378 -28.69 11.49 34.00
N GLU A 379 -29.16 12.72 34.29
CA GLU A 379 -30.10 13.45 33.41
C GLU A 379 -29.40 14.34 32.40
N SER A 380 -28.07 14.32 32.34
CA SER A 380 -27.27 15.13 31.38
C SER A 380 -27.65 16.63 31.43
N CYS A 381 -27.78 17.23 32.59
CA CYS A 381 -28.22 18.61 32.75
C CYS A 381 -27.17 19.61 32.29
N ASP A 382 -27.42 20.33 31.18
CA ASP A 382 -26.47 21.31 30.64
C ASP A 382 -26.27 22.49 31.61
N VAL A 383 -27.34 23.00 32.24
CA VAL A 383 -27.27 24.15 33.16
C VAL A 383 -26.37 23.86 34.35
N TYR A 384 -26.39 22.64 34.89
CA TYR A 384 -25.46 22.25 35.94
C TYR A 384 -24.01 22.42 35.47
N PHE A 385 -23.70 21.87 34.33
CA PHE A 385 -22.33 21.89 33.79
C PHE A 385 -21.91 23.27 33.24
N TYR A 386 -22.83 24.11 32.81
CA TYR A 386 -22.55 25.52 32.53
C TYR A 386 -22.06 26.28 33.79
N ASN A 387 -22.69 26.05 34.95
CA ASN A 387 -22.25 26.63 36.19
C ASN A 387 -20.86 26.11 36.59
N VAL A 388 -20.66 24.79 36.58
CA VAL A 388 -19.38 24.18 36.94
C VAL A 388 -18.28 24.65 36.01
N GLY A 389 -18.47 24.58 34.69
CA GLY A 389 -17.46 24.99 33.72
C GLY A 389 -17.10 26.47 33.79
N LYS A 390 -18.08 27.35 34.10
CA LYS A 390 -17.83 28.77 34.36
C LYS A 390 -16.95 28.99 35.58
N MET A 391 -17.17 28.21 36.64
CA MET A 391 -16.40 28.31 37.88
C MET A 391 -15.00 27.74 37.76
N VAL A 392 -14.82 26.63 37.02
CA VAL A 392 -13.52 25.96 36.75
C VAL A 392 -12.66 26.81 35.81
N GLY A 393 -13.25 27.34 34.73
CA GLY A 393 -12.54 28.08 33.69
C GLY A 393 -11.86 27.20 32.64
N VAL A 394 -11.55 27.80 31.49
CA VAL A 394 -11.04 27.07 30.29
C VAL A 394 -9.70 26.39 30.56
N ASP A 395 -8.77 27.05 31.24
CA ASP A 395 -7.40 26.54 31.39
C ASP A 395 -7.38 25.28 32.25
N LYS A 396 -8.16 25.24 33.35
CA LYS A 396 -8.33 24.05 34.19
C LYS A 396 -9.08 22.94 33.45
N LEU A 397 -10.13 23.27 32.71
CA LEU A 397 -10.83 22.29 31.89
C LEU A 397 -9.88 21.66 30.85
N ALA A 398 -9.00 22.45 30.25
CA ALA A 398 -8.00 21.94 29.30
C ALA A 398 -6.93 21.08 30.00
N GLU A 399 -6.52 21.43 31.23
CA GLU A 399 -5.57 20.63 32.03
C GLU A 399 -6.15 19.24 32.32
N TYR A 400 -7.38 19.18 32.85
CA TYR A 400 -8.07 17.92 33.14
C TYR A 400 -8.36 17.12 31.88
N ALA A 401 -8.76 17.77 30.77
CA ALA A 401 -8.95 17.08 29.51
C ALA A 401 -7.66 16.38 29.04
N ARG A 402 -6.49 17.04 29.15
CA ARG A 402 -5.21 16.42 28.86
C ARG A 402 -4.87 15.27 29.80
N ALA A 403 -5.19 15.39 31.09
CA ALA A 403 -5.01 14.32 32.06
C ALA A 403 -5.86 13.07 31.74
N PHE A 404 -7.00 13.24 31.07
CA PHE A 404 -7.82 12.16 30.51
C PHE A 404 -7.32 11.65 29.15
N GLY A 405 -6.20 12.18 28.63
CA GLY A 405 -5.59 11.76 27.35
C GLY A 405 -6.12 12.49 26.11
N PHE A 406 -7.03 13.45 26.24
CA PHE A 406 -7.48 14.23 25.09
C PHE A 406 -6.35 15.14 24.54
N GLY A 407 -6.31 15.36 23.23
CA GLY A 407 -5.35 16.23 22.58
C GLY A 407 -3.96 15.63 22.36
N ALA A 408 -3.77 14.33 22.65
CA ALA A 408 -2.54 13.57 22.41
C ALA A 408 -2.83 12.27 21.67
N PRO A 409 -1.83 11.66 20.97
CA PRO A 409 -1.97 10.33 20.42
C PRO A 409 -2.22 9.30 21.51
N THR A 410 -3.08 8.31 21.23
CA THR A 410 -3.39 7.23 22.18
C THR A 410 -2.30 6.14 22.21
N GLY A 411 -1.41 6.11 21.21
CA GLY A 411 -0.38 5.07 21.04
C GLY A 411 -0.90 3.84 20.31
N VAL A 412 -2.06 3.93 19.65
CA VAL A 412 -2.55 2.83 18.80
C VAL A 412 -1.57 2.53 17.68
N SER A 413 -1.29 1.24 17.46
CA SER A 413 -0.32 0.77 16.45
C SER A 413 -0.88 0.84 15.02
N LEU A 414 -1.43 2.01 14.64
CA LEU A 414 -1.95 2.27 13.31
C LEU A 414 -1.54 3.68 12.84
N PRO A 415 -1.16 3.85 11.58
CA PRO A 415 -0.81 5.16 11.04
C PRO A 415 -2.04 6.04 10.84
N GLY A 416 -1.86 7.36 10.99
CA GLY A 416 -2.88 8.36 10.66
C GLY A 416 -3.81 8.74 11.81
N GLU A 417 -3.47 8.42 13.07
CA GLU A 417 -4.19 8.89 14.24
C GLU A 417 -4.11 10.43 14.34
N ARG A 418 -5.24 11.08 14.63
CA ARG A 418 -5.32 12.49 14.90
C ARG A 418 -5.53 12.75 16.41
N CYS A 419 -4.72 13.62 16.95
CA CYS A 419 -4.72 13.93 18.39
C CYS A 419 -6.01 14.62 18.89
N GLY A 420 -6.83 15.15 17.97
CA GLY A 420 -7.95 16.02 18.36
C GLY A 420 -7.49 17.42 18.74
N LEU A 421 -8.43 18.20 19.28
CA LEU A 421 -8.22 19.59 19.66
C LEU A 421 -8.82 19.85 21.05
N ILE A 422 -7.98 20.34 21.98
CA ILE A 422 -8.42 20.93 23.23
C ILE A 422 -8.31 22.44 23.10
N PRO A 423 -9.45 23.17 23.00
CA PRO A 423 -9.42 24.61 22.82
C PRO A 423 -8.96 25.31 24.12
N THR A 424 -8.11 26.32 23.99
CA THR A 424 -7.64 27.22 25.05
C THR A 424 -7.72 28.66 24.61
N GLY A 425 -7.61 29.61 25.56
CA GLY A 425 -7.55 31.02 25.20
C GLY A 425 -6.42 31.37 24.25
N GLU A 426 -5.24 30.81 24.49
CA GLU A 426 -4.07 31.00 23.61
C GLU A 426 -4.29 30.41 22.20
N TRP A 427 -4.83 29.18 22.12
CA TRP A 427 -5.16 28.57 20.85
C TRP A 427 -6.13 29.42 20.02
N LYS A 428 -7.23 29.89 20.66
CA LYS A 428 -8.23 30.72 19.97
C LYS A 428 -7.62 31.99 19.43
N LEU A 429 -6.85 32.71 20.26
CA LEU A 429 -6.18 33.93 19.85
C LEU A 429 -5.24 33.72 18.65
N ARG A 430 -4.42 32.65 18.69
CA ARG A 430 -3.50 32.32 17.57
C ARG A 430 -4.25 31.92 16.30
N LYS A 431 -5.37 31.20 16.42
CA LYS A 431 -6.07 30.61 15.27
C LYS A 431 -7.03 31.59 14.60
N THR A 432 -7.73 32.40 15.42
CA THR A 432 -8.81 33.28 14.96
C THR A 432 -8.50 34.78 15.08
N GLY A 433 -7.47 35.14 15.85
CA GLY A 433 -7.19 36.56 16.21
C GLY A 433 -8.13 37.12 17.27
N GLU A 434 -9.10 36.33 17.76
CA GLU A 434 -10.06 36.76 18.77
C GLU A 434 -9.70 36.25 20.17
N PRO A 435 -9.92 37.08 21.24
CA PRO A 435 -9.73 36.65 22.60
C PRO A 435 -10.80 35.62 22.99
N TRP A 436 -10.47 34.82 24.01
CA TRP A 436 -11.43 33.91 24.63
C TRP A 436 -12.55 34.69 25.34
N ARG A 437 -13.78 34.28 25.07
CA ARG A 437 -14.96 34.88 25.68
C ARG A 437 -15.57 33.94 26.74
N PRO A 438 -16.20 34.43 27.78
CA PRO A 438 -16.86 33.55 28.81
C PRO A 438 -17.86 32.56 28.19
N GLY A 439 -18.55 32.95 27.11
CA GLY A 439 -19.48 32.07 26.39
C GLY A 439 -18.81 30.85 25.76
N ASP A 440 -17.54 30.97 25.34
CA ASP A 440 -16.77 29.83 24.78
C ASP A 440 -16.61 28.76 25.89
N THR A 441 -16.32 29.17 27.16
CA THR A 441 -16.23 28.26 28.29
C THR A 441 -17.55 27.54 28.54
N ILE A 442 -18.68 28.23 28.40
CA ILE A 442 -20.01 27.62 28.55
C ILE A 442 -20.22 26.51 27.50
N SER A 443 -19.88 26.81 26.24
CA SER A 443 -20.03 25.82 25.14
C SER A 443 -19.14 24.59 25.36
N ILE A 444 -17.84 24.77 25.68
CA ILE A 444 -16.95 23.61 25.90
C ILE A 444 -17.31 22.80 27.15
N SER A 445 -17.97 23.39 28.16
CA SER A 445 -18.36 22.66 29.37
C SER A 445 -19.39 21.55 29.13
N ILE A 446 -20.01 21.54 27.94
CA ILE A 446 -20.88 20.46 27.50
C ILE A 446 -20.32 19.74 26.25
N GLY A 447 -19.02 19.93 25.99
CA GLY A 447 -18.32 19.30 24.83
C GLY A 447 -18.73 19.83 23.48
N GLN A 448 -19.19 21.09 23.39
CA GLN A 448 -19.55 21.80 22.18
C GLN A 448 -18.75 23.10 22.09
N GLY A 449 -18.33 23.49 20.87
CA GLY A 449 -17.54 24.71 20.69
C GLY A 449 -16.75 24.75 19.43
#